data_dd1d872501268358973a9a47b2d5eb72
#
_entry.id   dd1d872501268358973a9a47b2d5eb72
#
_cell.length_a   1.000
_cell.length_b   1.000
_cell.length_c   1.000
_cell.angle_alpha   90.00
_cell.angle_beta   90.00
_cell.angle_gamma   90.00
#
_symmetry.space_group_name_H-M   'P 1'
#
loop_
_entity.id
_entity.type
_entity.pdbx_description
1 polymer ?
#
loop_
_entity_poly.entity_id
_entity_poly.type
_entity_poly.pdbx_seq_one_letter_code
_entity_poly.pdbx_strand_id
1 'polypeptide(L)'
;MFEQPKFKIVYSEEVIDFLNSLNEKVKEKIIFNINKSKYVIDNDLFKKLKGSDIWEFRTKYSGSIYRIFAFWDTENDTLVVTTHGIIKKTQKTPSKEIKRAEDIRIEYFNTKNKKIKWQQ
;
A
#
# COMPACT_ATOMS: atom_id res chain seq x y z
N MET A 1 10.12 -9.49 -25.05
CA MET A 1 10.78 -8.46 -24.23
C MET A 1 9.94 -8.19 -22.99
N PHE A 2 10.55 -8.18 -21.84
CA PHE A 2 9.84 -8.03 -20.56
C PHE A 2 9.90 -6.58 -20.09
N GLU A 3 8.73 -6.05 -19.67
CA GLU A 3 8.68 -4.73 -19.07
C GLU A 3 9.31 -4.76 -17.69
N GLN A 4 9.96 -3.67 -17.31
CA GLN A 4 10.47 -3.49 -15.97
C GLN A 4 9.34 -3.05 -15.04
N PRO A 5 9.29 -3.55 -13.80
CA PRO A 5 8.30 -3.08 -12.84
C PRO A 5 8.52 -1.61 -12.51
N LYS A 6 7.42 -0.87 -12.32
CA LYS A 6 7.46 0.56 -12.00
C LYS A 6 7.90 0.82 -10.56
N PHE A 7 7.79 -0.17 -9.69
CA PHE A 7 8.18 -0.04 -8.29
C PHE A 7 8.47 -1.40 -7.66
N LYS A 8 9.24 -1.36 -6.59
CA LYS A 8 9.38 -2.48 -5.66
C LYS A 8 8.43 -2.25 -4.50
N ILE A 9 8.05 -3.30 -3.80
CA ILE A 9 7.11 -3.18 -2.69
C ILE A 9 7.64 -3.85 -1.43
N VAL A 10 7.39 -3.20 -0.29
CA VAL A 10 7.61 -3.77 1.04
C VAL A 10 6.27 -3.93 1.72
N TYR A 11 5.98 -5.13 2.15
CA TYR A 11 4.79 -5.42 2.94
C TYR A 11 5.13 -5.26 4.41
N SER A 12 4.44 -4.33 5.09
CA SER A 12 4.58 -4.18 6.53
C SER A 12 4.11 -5.45 7.23
N GLU A 13 4.57 -5.66 8.45
CA GLU A 13 4.11 -6.78 9.26
C GLU A 13 2.59 -6.75 9.44
N GLU A 14 2.02 -5.58 9.66
CA GLU A 14 0.57 -5.42 9.80
C GLU A 14 -0.17 -5.83 8.53
N VAL A 15 0.34 -5.48 7.35
CA VAL A 15 -0.27 -5.87 6.08
C VAL A 15 -0.14 -7.38 5.85
N ILE A 16 0.99 -7.98 6.20
CA ILE A 16 1.16 -9.43 6.12
C ILE A 16 0.11 -10.13 6.99
N ASP A 17 -0.07 -9.67 8.22
CA ASP A 17 -1.07 -10.24 9.14
C ASP A 17 -2.49 -10.05 8.59
N PHE A 18 -2.77 -8.87 8.03
CA PHE A 18 -4.07 -8.61 7.39
C PHE A 18 -4.34 -9.60 6.26
N LEU A 19 -3.39 -9.77 5.35
CA LEU A 19 -3.53 -10.69 4.21
C LEU A 19 -3.71 -12.12 4.67
N ASN A 20 -2.96 -12.55 5.69
CA ASN A 20 -3.02 -13.90 6.21
C ASN A 20 -4.33 -14.19 6.96
N SER A 21 -5.06 -13.15 7.38
CA SER A 21 -6.37 -13.31 8.02
C SER A 21 -7.50 -13.53 7.02
N LEU A 22 -7.24 -13.34 5.72
CA LEU A 22 -8.26 -13.40 4.69
C LEU A 22 -8.40 -14.80 4.09
N ASN A 23 -9.56 -15.04 3.47
CA ASN A 23 -9.78 -16.22 2.65
C ASN A 23 -8.71 -16.28 1.55
N GLU A 24 -8.22 -17.48 1.25
CA GLU A 24 -7.12 -17.67 0.30
C GLU A 24 -7.41 -17.07 -1.08
N LYS A 25 -8.64 -17.21 -1.57
CA LYS A 25 -9.01 -16.66 -2.89
C LYS A 25 -8.96 -15.14 -2.92
N VAL A 26 -9.37 -14.49 -1.84
CA VAL A 26 -9.33 -13.03 -1.72
C VAL A 26 -7.88 -12.58 -1.67
N LYS A 27 -7.08 -13.23 -0.83
CA LYS A 27 -5.66 -12.93 -0.69
C LYS A 27 -4.94 -13.02 -2.03
N GLU A 28 -5.17 -14.09 -2.78
CA GLU A 28 -4.57 -14.29 -4.11
C GLU A 28 -4.95 -13.16 -5.06
N LYS A 29 -6.22 -12.75 -5.05
CA LYS A 29 -6.68 -11.67 -5.93
C LYS A 29 -6.03 -10.34 -5.57
N ILE A 30 -5.92 -10.05 -4.28
CA ILE A 30 -5.25 -8.82 -3.81
C ILE A 30 -3.80 -8.80 -4.29
N ILE A 31 -3.07 -9.88 -4.07
CA ILE A 31 -1.67 -9.99 -4.47
C ILE A 31 -1.52 -9.89 -5.98
N PHE A 32 -2.41 -10.54 -6.74
CA PHE A 32 -2.43 -10.43 -8.20
C PHE A 32 -2.59 -8.98 -8.64
N ASN A 33 -3.55 -8.25 -8.04
CA ASN A 33 -3.80 -6.85 -8.40
C ASN A 33 -2.62 -5.95 -8.04
N ILE A 34 -1.99 -6.18 -6.91
CA ILE A 34 -0.80 -5.43 -6.50
C ILE A 34 0.33 -5.66 -7.50
N ASN A 35 0.59 -6.91 -7.87
CA ASN A 35 1.64 -7.25 -8.83
C ASN A 35 1.33 -6.67 -10.22
N LYS A 36 0.06 -6.69 -10.63
CA LYS A 36 -0.35 -6.07 -11.90
C LYS A 36 -0.06 -4.57 -11.90
N SER A 37 -0.27 -3.91 -10.75
CA SER A 37 -0.03 -2.46 -10.61
C SER A 37 1.44 -2.08 -10.82
N LYS A 38 2.37 -3.02 -10.68
CA LYS A 38 3.80 -2.77 -10.96
C LYS A 38 4.07 -2.53 -12.44
N TYR A 39 3.18 -3.01 -13.31
CA TYR A 39 3.41 -2.98 -14.75
C TYR A 39 2.37 -2.14 -15.50
N VAL A 40 1.16 -2.05 -14.99
CA VAL A 40 0.04 -1.38 -15.66
C VAL A 40 -0.48 -0.26 -14.77
N ILE A 41 -0.60 0.94 -15.34
CA ILE A 41 -1.23 2.06 -14.64
C ILE A 41 -2.74 1.90 -14.74
N ASP A 42 -3.38 1.61 -13.60
CA ASP A 42 -4.83 1.43 -13.52
C ASP A 42 -5.32 2.04 -12.20
N ASN A 43 -6.01 3.17 -12.31
CA ASN A 43 -6.49 3.91 -11.13
C ASN A 43 -7.58 3.17 -10.36
N ASP A 44 -8.19 2.15 -10.95
CA ASP A 44 -9.13 1.29 -10.22
C ASP A 44 -8.40 0.31 -9.29
N LEU A 45 -7.13 0.03 -9.55
CA LEU A 45 -6.32 -0.88 -8.75
C LEU A 45 -5.36 -0.17 -7.80
N PHE A 46 -4.79 0.95 -8.24
CA PHE A 46 -3.76 1.65 -7.45
C PHE A 46 -3.80 3.13 -7.78
N LYS A 47 -4.08 3.95 -6.78
CA LYS A 47 -4.20 5.40 -7.00
C LYS A 47 -3.76 6.20 -5.79
N LYS A 48 -3.35 7.44 -6.04
CA LYS A 48 -3.09 8.41 -4.99
C LYS A 48 -4.40 8.94 -4.43
N LEU A 49 -4.48 9.03 -3.11
CA LEU A 49 -5.65 9.59 -2.43
C LEU A 49 -5.52 11.11 -2.39
N LYS A 50 -6.57 11.79 -2.88
CA LYS A 50 -6.58 13.23 -3.04
C LYS A 50 -6.27 13.95 -1.72
N GLY A 51 -5.38 14.95 -1.79
CA GLY A 51 -5.01 15.76 -0.63
C GLY A 51 -4.07 15.09 0.36
N SER A 52 -3.45 13.98 -0.03
CA SER A 52 -2.53 13.25 0.85
C SER A 52 -1.33 12.73 0.06
N ASP A 53 -0.33 12.20 0.78
CA ASP A 53 0.79 11.47 0.18
C ASP A 53 0.56 9.96 0.23
N ILE A 54 -0.66 9.54 0.50
CA ILE A 54 -1.02 8.14 0.63
C ILE A 54 -1.62 7.61 -0.66
N TRP A 55 -1.24 6.40 -1.01
CA TRP A 55 -1.76 5.65 -2.14
C TRP A 55 -2.56 4.47 -1.63
N GLU A 56 -3.46 3.95 -2.45
CA GLU A 56 -4.36 2.86 -2.10
C GLU A 56 -4.34 1.80 -3.19
N PHE A 57 -4.03 0.56 -2.79
CA PHE A 57 -4.32 -0.61 -3.61
C PHE A 57 -5.74 -1.05 -3.31
N ARG A 58 -6.56 -1.19 -4.33
CA ARG A 58 -7.99 -1.48 -4.19
C ARG A 58 -8.35 -2.77 -4.91
N THR A 59 -8.98 -3.69 -4.21
CA THR A 59 -9.48 -4.95 -4.77
C THR A 59 -10.94 -5.12 -4.39
N LYS A 60 -11.81 -5.26 -5.38
CA LYS A 60 -13.22 -5.54 -5.18
C LYS A 60 -13.45 -7.05 -5.22
N TYR A 61 -14.15 -7.58 -4.23
CA TYR A 61 -14.44 -9.00 -4.15
C TYR A 61 -15.71 -9.25 -3.33
N SER A 62 -16.69 -9.95 -3.93
CA SER A 62 -17.93 -10.35 -3.24
C SER A 62 -18.62 -9.22 -2.47
N GLY A 63 -18.76 -8.04 -3.10
CA GLY A 63 -19.45 -6.90 -2.52
C GLY A 63 -18.65 -6.09 -1.51
N SER A 64 -17.42 -6.47 -1.23
CA SER A 64 -16.52 -5.72 -0.35
C SER A 64 -15.37 -5.13 -1.13
N ILE A 65 -14.78 -4.07 -0.58
CA ILE A 65 -13.59 -3.44 -1.14
C ILE A 65 -12.47 -3.61 -0.14
N TYR A 66 -11.41 -4.29 -0.56
CA TYR A 66 -10.21 -4.51 0.22
C TYR A 66 -9.19 -3.44 -0.15
N ARG A 67 -8.77 -2.65 0.82
CA ARG A 67 -7.85 -1.54 0.59
C ARG A 67 -6.57 -1.75 1.36
N ILE A 68 -5.44 -1.63 0.66
CA ILE A 68 -4.11 -1.64 1.28
C ILE A 68 -3.50 -0.26 1.05
N PHE A 69 -3.20 0.44 2.12
CA PHE A 69 -2.62 1.78 2.04
C PHE A 69 -1.12 1.71 1.95
N ALA A 70 -0.53 2.67 1.24
CA ALA A 70 0.89 2.68 0.97
C ALA A 70 1.38 4.10 0.72
N PHE A 71 2.69 4.27 0.75
CA PHE A 71 3.35 5.50 0.35
C PHE A 71 4.65 5.17 -0.39
N TRP A 72 5.18 6.16 -1.08
CA TRP A 72 6.42 5.99 -1.83
C TRP A 72 7.62 6.43 -0.99
N ASP A 73 8.67 5.63 -1.00
CA ASP A 73 9.99 6.02 -0.52
C ASP A 73 10.90 6.12 -1.76
N THR A 74 11.00 7.32 -2.31
CA THR A 74 11.78 7.58 -3.52
C THR A 74 13.28 7.67 -3.24
N GLU A 75 13.68 7.74 -1.98
CA GLU A 75 15.09 7.68 -1.59
C GLU A 75 15.66 6.29 -1.80
N ASN A 76 14.79 5.28 -1.87
CA ASN A 76 15.15 3.87 -2.03
C ASN A 76 14.61 3.30 -3.35
N ASP A 77 14.96 3.92 -4.46
CA ASP A 77 14.76 3.33 -5.79
C ASP A 77 13.31 2.95 -6.08
N THR A 78 12.40 3.90 -6.01
CA THR A 78 10.96 3.69 -6.28
C THR A 78 10.34 2.56 -5.44
N LEU A 79 10.57 2.61 -4.16
CA LEU A 79 10.01 1.66 -3.20
C LEU A 79 8.63 2.11 -2.74
N VAL A 80 7.65 1.21 -2.82
CA VAL A 80 6.32 1.41 -2.24
C VAL A 80 6.27 0.65 -0.92
N VAL A 81 5.94 1.37 0.15
CA VAL A 81 5.88 0.81 1.52
C VAL A 81 4.42 0.76 1.94
N THR A 82 3.93 -0.42 2.27
CA THR A 82 2.53 -0.58 2.72
C THR A 82 2.41 -0.24 4.20
N THR A 83 1.26 0.30 4.60
CA THR A 83 0.99 0.66 6.00
C THR A 83 0.04 -0.31 6.66
N HIS A 84 -1.20 -0.37 6.22
CA HIS A 84 -2.22 -1.26 6.79
C HIS A 84 -3.31 -1.55 5.76
N GLY A 85 -4.21 -2.46 6.10
CA GLY A 85 -5.31 -2.83 5.24
C GLY A 85 -6.65 -2.72 5.95
N ILE A 86 -7.72 -2.46 5.20
CA ILE A 86 -9.08 -2.45 5.71
C ILE A 86 -10.03 -3.11 4.72
N ILE A 87 -11.21 -3.49 5.22
CA ILE A 87 -12.29 -4.04 4.41
C ILE A 87 -13.50 -3.14 4.61
N LYS A 88 -14.05 -2.58 3.52
CA LYS A 88 -15.23 -1.74 3.55
C LYS A 88 -16.11 -2.02 2.34
N LYS A 89 -17.40 -1.76 2.48
CA LYS A 89 -18.35 -1.87 1.35
C LYS A 89 -18.52 -0.55 0.60
N THR A 90 -18.16 0.56 1.24
CA THR A 90 -18.33 1.90 0.65
C THR A 90 -17.21 2.23 -0.32
N GLN A 91 -17.54 3.02 -1.35
CA GLN A 91 -16.55 3.46 -2.35
C GLN A 91 -15.57 4.47 -1.79
N LYS A 92 -16.04 5.34 -0.89
CA LYS A 92 -15.18 6.39 -0.34
C LYS A 92 -14.27 5.84 0.75
N THR A 93 -13.00 6.17 0.66
CA THR A 93 -12.01 5.80 1.68
C THR A 93 -12.20 6.65 2.93
N PRO A 94 -12.36 6.03 4.12
CA PRO A 94 -12.53 6.80 5.35
C PRO A 94 -11.31 7.69 5.65
N SER A 95 -11.56 8.96 5.99
CA SER A 95 -10.49 9.92 6.24
C SER A 95 -9.61 9.54 7.43
N LYS A 96 -10.14 8.87 8.43
CA LYS A 96 -9.37 8.40 9.59
C LYS A 96 -8.30 7.36 9.19
N GLU A 97 -8.58 6.57 8.17
CA GLU A 97 -7.63 5.58 7.69
C GLU A 97 -6.51 6.23 6.89
N ILE A 98 -6.83 7.27 6.14
CA ILE A 98 -5.82 8.07 5.43
C ILE A 98 -4.88 8.73 6.46
N LYS A 99 -5.45 9.30 7.52
CA LYS A 99 -4.66 9.91 8.59
C LYS A 99 -3.75 8.88 9.27
N ARG A 100 -4.26 7.69 9.53
CA ARG A 100 -3.46 6.61 10.12
C ARG A 100 -2.26 6.27 9.24
N ALA A 101 -2.49 6.15 7.95
CA ALA A 101 -1.41 5.87 7.00
C ALA A 101 -0.38 7.01 6.96
N GLU A 102 -0.84 8.26 7.02
CA GLU A 102 0.06 9.41 7.09
C GLU A 102 0.92 9.38 8.35
N ASP A 103 0.34 9.04 9.49
CA ASP A 103 1.08 8.94 10.75
C ASP A 103 2.15 7.84 10.68
N ILE A 104 1.81 6.70 10.09
CA ILE A 104 2.76 5.61 9.87
C ILE A 104 3.89 6.04 8.93
N ARG A 105 3.56 6.77 7.88
CA ARG A 105 4.54 7.31 6.94
C ARG A 105 5.54 8.24 7.63
N ILE A 106 5.02 9.16 8.43
CA ILE A 106 5.87 10.11 9.19
C ILE A 106 6.82 9.34 10.11
N GLU A 107 6.31 8.36 10.84
CA GLU A 107 7.13 7.54 11.73
C GLU A 107 8.19 6.77 10.97
N TYR A 108 7.84 6.22 9.82
CA TYR A 108 8.79 5.51 8.96
C TYR A 108 9.98 6.38 8.61
N PHE A 109 9.74 7.60 8.11
CA PHE A 109 10.81 8.50 7.72
C PHE A 109 11.60 9.03 8.93
N ASN A 110 10.94 9.26 10.06
CA ASN A 110 11.62 9.68 11.28
C ASN A 110 12.58 8.60 11.78
N THR A 111 12.15 7.35 11.78
CA THR A 111 12.98 6.21 12.19
C THR A 111 14.16 6.02 11.23
N LYS A 112 13.91 6.14 9.94
CA LYS A 112 14.94 6.03 8.91
C LYS A 112 16.00 7.12 9.08
N ASN A 113 15.58 8.36 9.30
CA ASN A 113 16.50 9.47 9.50
C ASN A 113 17.33 9.30 10.76
N LYS A 114 16.75 8.79 11.84
CA LYS A 114 17.49 8.48 13.07
C LYS A 114 18.56 7.43 12.85
N LYS A 115 18.24 6.37 12.09
CA LYS A 115 19.22 5.33 11.74
C LYS A 115 20.41 5.89 10.96
N ILE A 116 20.11 6.77 9.99
CA ILE A 116 21.16 7.43 9.20
C ILE A 116 22.06 8.27 10.10
N LYS A 117 21.49 9.04 11.04
CA LYS A 117 22.25 9.83 12.01
C LYS A 117 23.18 8.97 12.85
N TRP A 118 22.70 7.82 13.31
CA TRP A 118 23.48 6.92 14.15
C TRP A 118 24.66 6.29 13.41
N GLN A 119 24.59 6.16 12.09
CA GLN A 119 25.63 5.56 11.27
C GLN A 119 26.75 6.55 10.91
N GLN A 120 26.53 7.82 11.14
CA GLN A 120 27.54 8.85 10.94
C GLN A 120 28.50 8.94 12.14
#